data_6504630319804a9097fc39d2bc2c4b58
#
_entry.id   6504630319804a9097fc39d2bc2c4b58
#
_cell.length_a   1.000
_cell.length_b   1.000
_cell.length_c   1.000
_cell.angle_alpha   90.00
_cell.angle_beta   90.00
_cell.angle_gamma   90.00
#
_symmetry.space_group_name_H-M   'P 1'
#
loop_
_entity.id
_entity.type
_entity.pdbx_description
1 polymer ?
#
loop_
_entity_poly.entity_id
_entity_poly.type
_entity_poly.pdbx_seq_one_letter_code
_entity_poly.pdbx_strand_id
1 'polypeptide(L)'
;MKVLVYGASTNPSRYAYIATELLLQHGHEVSLVGIKKGEVLGLTIQQEQPFVKDIDTVTLYVGPANQEGLLDYLKALAPRRVIFNPGTENPELERALEKAGIQTEEACTLVLLHTGQF
;
A
#
# COMPACT_ATOMS: atom_id res chain seq x y z
N MET A 1 9.55 7.61 -6.06
CA MET A 1 9.74 6.18 -5.79
C MET A 1 8.55 5.38 -6.31
N LYS A 2 8.66 4.08 -6.34
CA LYS A 2 7.59 3.21 -6.83
C LYS A 2 6.78 2.69 -5.65
N VAL A 3 5.48 2.98 -5.65
CA VAL A 3 4.58 2.72 -4.52
C VAL A 3 3.44 1.81 -4.95
N LEU A 4 3.13 0.80 -4.14
CA LEU A 4 1.98 -0.06 -4.37
C LEU A 4 0.91 0.26 -3.32
N VAL A 5 -0.29 0.60 -3.78
CA VAL A 5 -1.46 0.81 -2.92
C VAL A 5 -2.22 -0.51 -2.83
N TYR A 6 -2.24 -1.12 -1.65
CA TYR A 6 -2.92 -2.38 -1.41
C TYR A 6 -4.26 -2.13 -0.74
N GLY A 7 -5.33 -2.45 -1.43
CA GLY A 7 -6.69 -2.08 -1.01
C GLY A 7 -7.20 -0.88 -1.78
N ALA A 8 -6.79 -0.74 -3.05
CA ALA A 8 -7.21 0.36 -3.90
C ALA A 8 -8.72 0.37 -4.13
N SER A 9 -9.28 1.55 -4.32
CA SER A 9 -10.72 1.75 -4.50
C SER A 9 -10.98 2.78 -5.59
N THR A 10 -12.07 2.56 -6.35
CA THR A 10 -12.56 3.54 -7.32
C THR A 10 -13.41 4.64 -6.69
N ASN A 11 -13.73 4.49 -5.40
CA ASN A 11 -14.58 5.46 -4.68
C ASN A 11 -13.75 6.67 -4.25
N PRO A 12 -14.02 7.88 -4.80
CA PRO A 12 -13.22 9.07 -4.48
C PRO A 12 -13.26 9.50 -3.01
N SER A 13 -14.23 9.01 -2.24
CA SER A 13 -14.31 9.32 -0.80
C SER A 13 -13.45 8.41 0.06
N ARG A 14 -12.86 7.36 -0.50
CA ARG A 14 -12.00 6.45 0.25
C ARG A 14 -10.58 7.00 0.34
N TYR A 15 -9.94 6.76 1.50
CA TYR A 15 -8.57 7.20 1.71
C TYR A 15 -7.58 6.59 0.71
N ALA A 16 -7.83 5.34 0.28
CA ALA A 16 -6.97 4.71 -0.74
C ALA A 16 -7.00 5.47 -2.07
N TYR A 17 -8.17 5.99 -2.46
CA TYR A 17 -8.29 6.82 -3.68
C TYR A 17 -7.54 8.14 -3.51
N ILE A 18 -7.77 8.81 -2.39
CA ILE A 18 -7.14 10.10 -2.09
C ILE A 18 -5.62 9.96 -2.05
N ALA A 19 -5.14 8.88 -1.45
CA ALA A 19 -3.71 8.58 -1.41
C ALA A 19 -3.14 8.36 -2.81
N THR A 20 -3.86 7.64 -3.66
CA THR A 20 -3.44 7.42 -5.04
C THR A 20 -3.27 8.75 -5.77
N GLU A 21 -4.24 9.64 -5.65
CA GLU A 21 -4.18 10.97 -6.28
C GLU A 21 -2.99 11.77 -5.77
N LEU A 22 -2.80 11.81 -4.45
CA LEU A 22 -1.69 12.56 -3.83
C LEU A 22 -0.34 11.98 -4.20
N LEU A 23 -0.19 10.66 -4.23
CA LEU A 23 1.05 10.03 -4.65
C LEU A 23 1.43 10.42 -6.07
N LEU A 24 0.46 10.39 -6.98
CA LEU A 24 0.68 10.80 -8.36
C LEU A 24 1.07 12.28 -8.46
N GLN A 25 0.41 13.15 -7.68
CA GLN A 25 0.73 14.57 -7.64
C GLN A 25 2.14 14.83 -7.14
N HIS A 26 2.64 13.98 -6.25
CA HIS A 26 4.01 14.08 -5.73
C HIS A 26 5.04 13.39 -6.64
N GLY A 27 4.64 12.94 -7.82
CA GLY A 27 5.56 12.40 -8.81
C GLY A 27 5.95 10.94 -8.61
N HIS A 28 5.25 10.20 -7.75
CA HIS A 28 5.53 8.79 -7.54
C HIS A 28 4.90 7.94 -8.64
N GLU A 29 5.54 6.82 -8.94
CA GLU A 29 4.97 5.79 -9.80
C GLU A 29 4.11 4.89 -8.94
N VAL A 30 2.83 4.67 -9.33
CA VAL A 30 1.86 3.99 -8.48
C VAL A 30 1.31 2.75 -9.16
N SER A 31 1.28 1.64 -8.44
CA SER A 31 0.59 0.41 -8.83
C SER A 31 -0.57 0.18 -7.86
N LEU A 32 -1.70 -0.27 -8.38
CA LEU A 32 -2.92 -0.47 -7.59
C LEU A 32 -3.29 -1.94 -7.52
N VAL A 33 -3.58 -2.43 -6.31
CA VAL A 33 -4.09 -3.78 -6.08
C VAL A 33 -5.33 -3.67 -5.21
N GLY A 34 -6.41 -4.31 -5.62
CA GLY A 34 -7.67 -4.27 -4.88
C GLY A 34 -8.56 -5.46 -5.19
N ILE A 35 -9.68 -5.55 -4.47
CA ILE A 35 -10.62 -6.67 -4.59
C ILE A 35 -11.47 -6.53 -5.86
N LYS A 36 -11.85 -5.29 -6.21
CA LYS A 36 -12.74 -5.03 -7.33
C LYS A 36 -11.98 -4.49 -8.51
N LYS A 37 -12.41 -4.89 -9.70
CA LYS A 37 -11.89 -4.32 -10.94
C LYS A 37 -12.25 -2.84 -11.02
N GLY A 38 -11.39 -2.09 -11.66
CA GLY A 38 -11.67 -0.69 -11.90
C GLY A 38 -10.43 0.06 -12.35
N GLU A 39 -10.62 1.34 -12.57
CA GLU A 39 -9.58 2.24 -13.01
C GLU A 39 -9.63 3.51 -12.16
N VAL A 40 -8.47 3.98 -11.72
CA VAL A 40 -8.34 5.19 -10.92
C VAL A 40 -7.29 6.07 -11.56
N LEU A 41 -7.69 7.23 -12.05
CA LEU A 41 -6.78 8.23 -12.62
C LEU A 41 -5.86 7.64 -13.71
N GLY A 42 -6.42 6.76 -14.53
CA GLY A 42 -5.69 6.11 -15.62
C GLY A 42 -4.94 4.84 -15.22
N LEU A 43 -4.99 4.45 -13.96
CA LEU A 43 -4.31 3.25 -13.48
C LEU A 43 -5.33 2.14 -13.25
N THR A 44 -5.03 0.94 -13.75
CA THR A 44 -5.88 -0.23 -13.57
C THR A 44 -5.66 -0.84 -12.19
N ILE A 45 -6.76 -1.13 -11.49
CA ILE A 45 -6.68 -1.90 -10.25
C ILE A 45 -6.49 -3.36 -10.61
N GLN A 46 -5.35 -3.91 -10.21
CA GLN A 46 -5.03 -5.32 -10.39
C GLN A 46 -5.66 -6.12 -9.26
N GLN A 47 -6.10 -7.32 -9.59
CA GLN A 47 -6.72 -8.21 -8.61
C GLN A 47 -5.75 -9.31 -8.20
N GLU A 48 -6.09 -10.02 -7.12
CA GLU A 48 -5.25 -11.06 -6.53
C GLU A 48 -3.96 -10.45 -6.00
N GLN A 49 -2.84 -11.09 -6.16
CA GLN A 49 -1.57 -10.62 -5.63
C GLN A 49 -0.50 -10.69 -6.71
N PRO A 50 -0.56 -9.77 -7.70
CA PRO A 50 0.38 -9.80 -8.80
C PRO A 50 1.77 -9.41 -8.34
N PHE A 51 2.78 -10.03 -8.92
CA PHE A 51 4.17 -9.60 -8.69
C PHE A 51 4.42 -8.30 -9.46
N VAL A 52 4.87 -7.28 -8.75
CA VAL A 52 5.25 -6.00 -9.35
C VAL A 52 6.70 -5.72 -8.97
N LYS A 53 7.54 -5.55 -9.98
CA LYS A 53 8.98 -5.38 -9.79
C LYS A 53 9.32 -4.01 -9.20
N ASP A 54 10.34 -3.98 -8.35
CA ASP A 54 10.98 -2.77 -7.83
C ASP A 54 10.05 -1.88 -6.99
N ILE A 55 9.13 -2.45 -6.26
CA ILE A 55 8.30 -1.69 -5.32
C ILE A 55 9.17 -1.23 -4.15
N ASP A 56 9.23 0.08 -3.91
CA ASP A 56 9.92 0.65 -2.76
C ASP A 56 9.05 0.61 -1.52
N THR A 57 7.80 1.06 -1.62
CA THR A 57 6.89 1.20 -0.49
C THR A 57 5.53 0.59 -0.84
N VAL A 58 4.98 -0.18 0.12
CA VAL A 58 3.59 -0.63 0.06
C VAL A 58 2.81 0.16 1.09
N THR A 59 1.69 0.76 0.70
CA THR A 59 0.78 1.44 1.61
C THR A 59 -0.51 0.61 1.72
N LEU A 60 -0.82 0.15 2.94
CA LEU A 60 -1.94 -0.76 3.20
C LEU A 60 -3.22 -0.01 3.55
N TYR A 61 -4.31 -0.42 2.91
CA TYR A 61 -5.65 0.09 3.15
C TYR A 61 -6.67 -1.02 3.40
N VAL A 62 -6.21 -2.22 3.78
CA VAL A 62 -7.10 -3.32 4.19
C VAL A 62 -6.90 -3.61 5.67
N GLY A 63 -7.98 -3.86 6.40
CA GLY A 63 -7.90 -4.17 7.82
C GLY A 63 -7.33 -5.57 8.09
N PRO A 64 -6.97 -5.86 9.35
CA PRO A 64 -6.32 -7.14 9.70
C PRO A 64 -7.09 -8.37 9.26
N ALA A 65 -8.43 -8.31 9.28
CA ALA A 65 -9.26 -9.44 8.85
C ALA A 65 -9.07 -9.81 7.37
N ASN A 66 -8.55 -8.88 6.57
CA ASN A 66 -8.34 -9.07 5.13
C ASN A 66 -6.86 -9.13 4.76
N GLN A 67 -6.00 -9.44 5.73
CA GLN A 67 -4.56 -9.51 5.53
C GLN A 67 -4.03 -10.94 5.49
N GLU A 68 -4.92 -11.94 5.41
CA GLU A 68 -4.49 -13.33 5.29
C GLU A 68 -3.69 -13.54 4.01
N GLY A 69 -2.56 -14.24 4.11
CA GLY A 69 -1.67 -14.48 2.97
C GLY A 69 -0.82 -13.28 2.58
N LEU A 70 -1.00 -12.14 3.24
CA LEU A 70 -0.31 -10.91 2.87
C LEU A 70 1.19 -10.97 3.18
N LEU A 71 1.59 -11.67 4.23
CA LEU A 71 3.01 -11.78 4.59
C LEU A 71 3.85 -12.34 3.44
N ASP A 72 3.41 -13.47 2.87
CA ASP A 72 4.16 -14.11 1.78
C ASP A 72 4.21 -13.22 0.55
N TYR A 73 3.12 -12.53 0.24
CA TYR A 73 3.07 -11.60 -0.87
C TYR A 73 4.06 -10.44 -0.68
N LEU A 74 4.05 -9.82 0.49
CA LEU A 74 4.94 -8.70 0.79
C LEU A 74 6.40 -9.13 0.80
N LYS A 75 6.70 -10.33 1.31
CA LYS A 75 8.06 -10.86 1.26
C LYS A 75 8.53 -11.08 -0.19
N ALA A 76 7.62 -11.56 -1.06
CA ALA A 76 7.93 -11.75 -2.48
C ALA A 76 8.20 -10.43 -3.18
N LEU A 77 7.43 -9.38 -2.87
CA LEU A 77 7.66 -8.04 -3.41
C LEU A 77 8.95 -7.42 -2.87
N ALA A 78 9.35 -7.78 -1.66
CA ALA A 78 10.55 -7.28 -0.98
C ALA A 78 10.66 -5.75 -1.00
N PRO A 79 9.63 -5.01 -0.57
CA PRO A 79 9.73 -3.56 -0.50
C PRO A 79 10.68 -3.14 0.61
N ARG A 80 11.18 -1.92 0.54
CA ARG A 80 11.97 -1.34 1.63
C ARG A 80 11.10 -1.07 2.85
N ARG A 81 9.83 -0.65 2.61
CA ARG A 81 8.94 -0.16 3.66
C ARG A 81 7.50 -0.58 3.40
N VAL A 82 6.77 -0.91 4.48
CA VAL A 82 5.32 -1.11 4.45
C VAL A 82 4.70 -0.14 5.44
N ILE A 83 3.75 0.67 4.97
CA ILE A 83 3.01 1.62 5.80
C ILE A 83 1.67 1.00 6.17
N PHE A 84 1.42 0.90 7.49
CA PHE A 84 0.14 0.47 8.04
C PHE A 84 -0.68 1.72 8.35
N ASN A 85 -1.58 2.09 7.44
CA ASN A 85 -2.45 3.25 7.64
C ASN A 85 -3.43 3.00 8.77
N PRO A 86 -4.04 4.06 9.35
CA PRO A 86 -5.01 3.89 10.45
C PRO A 86 -6.09 2.87 10.10
N GLY A 87 -6.31 1.91 10.99
CA GLY A 87 -7.25 0.81 10.80
C GLY A 87 -6.66 -0.46 10.20
N THR A 88 -5.40 -0.44 9.77
CA THR A 88 -4.73 -1.61 9.20
C THR A 88 -3.71 -2.22 10.14
N GLU A 89 -3.48 -1.63 11.29
CA GLU A 89 -2.43 -2.04 12.24
C GLU A 89 -2.56 -3.53 12.60
N ASN A 90 -1.45 -4.23 12.50
CA ASN A 90 -1.37 -5.65 12.78
C ASN A 90 0.02 -5.98 13.33
N PRO A 91 0.19 -5.90 14.67
CA PRO A 91 1.50 -6.09 15.29
C PRO A 91 2.17 -7.41 14.94
N GLU A 92 1.40 -8.48 14.76
CA GLU A 92 1.93 -9.79 14.40
C GLU A 92 2.54 -9.77 13.00
N LEU A 93 1.82 -9.20 12.03
CA LEU A 93 2.32 -9.06 10.66
C LEU A 93 3.53 -8.12 10.62
N GLU A 94 3.47 -7.01 11.36
CA GLU A 94 4.57 -6.05 11.43
C GLU A 94 5.85 -6.71 11.94
N ARG A 95 5.76 -7.49 13.02
CA ARG A 95 6.93 -8.20 13.55
C ARG A 95 7.50 -9.20 12.55
N ALA A 96 6.63 -9.92 11.84
CA ALA A 96 7.07 -10.89 10.84
C ALA A 96 7.77 -10.22 9.67
N LEU A 97 7.28 -9.06 9.23
CA LEU A 97 7.92 -8.28 8.17
C LEU A 97 9.28 -7.76 8.62
N GLU A 98 9.37 -7.25 9.84
CA GLU A 98 10.64 -6.75 10.37
C GLU A 98 11.68 -7.85 10.48
N LYS A 99 11.28 -9.05 10.88
CA LYS A 99 12.18 -10.22 10.87
C LYS A 99 12.67 -10.55 9.47
N ALA A 100 11.89 -10.25 8.44
CA ALA A 100 12.28 -10.47 7.06
C ALA A 100 13.12 -9.32 6.48
N GLY A 101 13.44 -8.31 7.29
CA GLY A 101 14.24 -7.17 6.87
C GLY A 101 13.45 -6.06 6.20
N ILE A 102 12.14 -6.07 6.32
CA ILE A 102 11.26 -5.03 5.75
C ILE A 102 10.86 -4.06 6.86
N GLN A 103 11.13 -2.78 6.64
CA GLN A 103 10.76 -1.73 7.58
C GLN A 103 9.23 -1.57 7.64
N THR A 104 8.68 -1.45 8.84
CA THR A 104 7.25 -1.18 9.02
C THR A 104 7.04 0.17 9.70
N GLU A 105 5.91 0.80 9.39
CA GLU A 105 5.58 2.10 9.94
C GLU A 105 4.07 2.21 10.11
N GLU A 106 3.60 2.49 11.32
CA GLU A 106 2.19 2.79 11.58
C GLU A 106 2.00 4.29 11.40
N ALA A 107 1.44 4.71 10.27
CA ALA A 107 1.32 6.10 9.92
C ALA A 107 0.21 6.31 8.89
N CYS A 108 -0.19 7.55 8.72
CA CYS A 108 -1.14 7.93 7.68
C CYS A 108 -0.36 8.45 6.46
N THR A 109 -0.49 7.76 5.34
CA THR A 109 0.20 8.14 4.11
C THR A 109 -0.11 9.57 3.69
N LEU A 110 -1.36 10.03 3.86
CA LEU A 110 -1.74 11.40 3.54
C LEU A 110 -0.97 12.42 4.38
N VAL A 111 -0.81 12.13 5.66
CA VAL A 111 -0.06 13.02 6.56
C VAL A 111 1.42 13.03 6.17
N LEU A 112 1.98 11.87 5.86
CA LEU A 112 3.38 11.80 5.44
C LEU A 112 3.63 12.62 4.17
N LEU A 113 2.72 12.54 3.21
CA LEU A 113 2.83 13.32 1.97
C LEU A 113 2.68 14.81 2.23
N HIS A 114 1.72 15.22 3.06
CA HIS A 114 1.49 16.63 3.39
C HIS A 114 2.64 17.26 4.16
N THR A 115 3.35 16.47 4.95
CA THR A 115 4.44 16.97 5.79
C THR A 115 5.82 16.75 5.17
N GLY A 116 5.89 16.20 3.97
CA GLY A 116 7.17 15.94 3.30
C GLY A 116 7.96 14.79 3.92
N GLN A 117 7.30 13.91 4.65
CA GLN A 117 7.95 12.79 5.34
C GLN A 117 7.72 11.44 4.67
N PHE A 118 7.04 11.43 3.55
CA PHE A 118 6.81 10.17 2.82
C PHE A 118 8.11 9.60 2.17
#